data_1ae7300074c8e625ea116e853195af50
#
_entry.id   1ae7300074c8e625ea116e853195af50
#
_cell.length_a   1.000
_cell.length_b   1.000
_cell.length_c   1.000
_cell.angle_alpha   90.00
_cell.angle_beta   90.00
_cell.angle_gamma   90.00
#
_symmetry.space_group_name_H-M   'P 1'
#
loop_
_entity.id
_entity.type
_entity.pdbx_description
1 polymer ?
#
loop_
_entity_poly.entity_id
_entity_poly.type
_entity_poly.pdbx_seq_one_letter_code
_entity_poly.pdbx_strand_id
1 'polypeptide(L)'
;MLSGVWLLYFCFGMTVTSLAPLVRPITDELKMNYTEMGGILGSWQLVYIATALPCGVLIDRLGLRRSLLIASVLIGISCMMRAFAQGQLTLFLAVAIFGIGGPLISIGAPKLIGIWFKEHERRLAMGLYITGMALGGITTLSITNSVMMPWMDGDWRKVLLIYSFVVFLSGLIWLLISRHPESIEMEGHLSKLERPPQVQVFLELFNLLPVRIIMLMGICIFLYNHGLSNWMYEILQTRGLGVERAGYWASIPTLIGILGSLSIPRMALPKLRFWILAGLFVSAGTSVILLKSYSEPIILIGLALKGITQGSMMTILLLILMEIPKVGSRNAGSAGGMFFAAAEIGGVLGPLSLGILSDKERSFQSGLTMLSLVCIILFALVFVLKHLLTAQQNEIVKPNR
;
A
#
# COMPACT_ATOMS: atom_id res chain seq x y z
N MET A 1 1.27 11.91 20.91
CA MET A 1 2.06 11.50 19.71
C MET A 1 1.38 10.40 18.91
N LEU A 2 1.02 9.25 19.50
CA LEU A 2 0.39 8.14 18.75
C LEU A 2 -0.91 8.55 18.03
N SER A 3 -1.80 9.26 18.69
CA SER A 3 -3.06 9.77 18.09
C SER A 3 -2.81 10.70 16.90
N GLY A 4 -1.82 11.58 17.00
CA GLY A 4 -1.44 12.46 15.89
C GLY A 4 -0.91 11.68 14.68
N VAL A 5 -0.02 10.72 14.89
CA VAL A 5 0.49 9.83 13.82
C VAL A 5 -0.65 8.98 13.24
N TRP A 6 -1.53 8.46 14.08
CA TRP A 6 -2.69 7.70 13.64
C TRP A 6 -3.61 8.54 12.74
N LEU A 7 -3.87 9.79 13.11
CA LEU A 7 -4.69 10.70 12.30
C LEU A 7 -4.04 11.02 10.95
N LEU A 8 -2.72 11.26 10.93
CA LEU A 8 -1.98 11.44 9.67
C LEU A 8 -2.07 10.20 8.78
N TYR A 9 -1.99 9.01 9.39
CA TYR A 9 -2.08 7.76 8.65
C TYR A 9 -3.51 7.45 8.18
N PHE A 10 -4.52 7.89 8.94
CA PHE A 10 -5.92 7.87 8.51
C PHE A 10 -6.12 8.74 7.26
N CYS A 11 -5.63 9.98 7.28
CA CYS A 11 -5.69 10.89 6.13
C CYS A 11 -4.91 10.39 4.93
N PHE A 12 -3.77 9.71 5.15
CA PHE A 12 -3.02 9.02 4.10
C PHE A 12 -3.90 7.95 3.42
N GLY A 13 -4.50 7.04 4.19
CA GLY A 13 -5.38 6.00 3.66
C GLY A 13 -6.62 6.56 2.95
N MET A 14 -7.22 7.60 3.53
CA MET A 14 -8.35 8.32 2.94
C MET A 14 -7.98 8.89 1.56
N THR A 15 -6.83 9.55 1.44
CA THR A 15 -6.40 10.19 0.19
C THR A 15 -5.99 9.16 -0.87
N VAL A 16 -5.30 8.07 -0.50
CA VAL A 16 -4.97 6.96 -1.42
C VAL A 16 -6.23 6.39 -2.07
N THR A 17 -7.29 6.24 -1.29
CA THR A 17 -8.52 5.57 -1.74
C THR A 17 -9.54 6.53 -2.37
N SER A 18 -9.33 7.85 -2.25
CA SER A 18 -10.33 8.88 -2.58
C SER A 18 -10.85 8.85 -4.01
N LEU A 19 -10.06 8.41 -4.97
CA LEU A 19 -10.47 8.36 -6.38
C LEU A 19 -11.24 7.09 -6.74
N ALA A 20 -11.03 5.98 -6.05
CA ALA A 20 -11.65 4.70 -6.39
C ALA A 20 -13.20 4.75 -6.49
N PRO A 21 -13.93 5.35 -5.53
CA PRO A 21 -15.39 5.49 -5.63
C PRO A 21 -15.84 6.59 -6.59
N LEU A 22 -14.93 7.41 -7.11
CA LEU A 22 -15.21 8.57 -7.99
C LEU A 22 -14.75 8.34 -9.43
N VAL A 23 -14.31 7.14 -9.81
CA VAL A 23 -13.80 6.84 -11.16
C VAL A 23 -14.79 7.25 -12.22
N ARG A 24 -16.05 6.79 -12.15
CA ARG A 24 -17.07 7.12 -13.16
C ARG A 24 -17.35 8.63 -13.29
N PRO A 25 -17.75 9.35 -12.23
CA PRO A 25 -18.04 10.77 -12.37
C PRO A 25 -16.84 11.58 -12.88
N ILE A 26 -15.60 11.17 -12.54
CA ILE A 26 -14.39 11.81 -13.04
C ILE A 26 -14.15 11.50 -14.52
N THR A 27 -14.23 10.22 -14.92
CA THR A 27 -14.00 9.81 -16.31
C THR A 27 -15.07 10.38 -17.26
N ASP A 28 -16.33 10.41 -16.81
CA ASP A 28 -17.44 10.96 -17.59
C ASP A 28 -17.29 12.48 -17.81
N GLU A 29 -16.95 13.23 -16.75
CA GLU A 29 -16.80 14.69 -16.85
C GLU A 29 -15.55 15.09 -17.63
N LEU A 30 -14.40 14.44 -17.34
CA LEU A 30 -13.12 14.77 -17.99
C LEU A 30 -12.92 14.05 -19.33
N LYS A 31 -13.91 13.27 -19.78
CA LYS A 31 -13.91 12.48 -21.03
C LYS A 31 -12.68 11.58 -21.17
N MET A 32 -12.35 10.90 -20.09
CA MET A 32 -11.20 9.98 -20.02
C MET A 32 -11.67 8.53 -20.16
N ASN A 33 -10.78 7.70 -20.72
CA ASN A 33 -10.94 6.25 -20.73
C ASN A 33 -10.31 5.58 -19.47
N TYR A 34 -10.52 4.30 -19.32
CA TYR A 34 -9.99 3.55 -18.17
C TYR A 34 -8.47 3.38 -18.21
N THR A 35 -7.84 3.38 -19.39
CA THR A 35 -6.38 3.39 -19.54
C THR A 35 -5.78 4.65 -18.92
N GLU A 36 -6.34 5.81 -19.27
CA GLU A 36 -5.92 7.10 -18.73
C GLU A 36 -6.12 7.18 -17.23
N MET A 37 -7.29 6.73 -16.75
CA MET A 37 -7.58 6.69 -15.31
C MET A 37 -6.69 5.70 -14.57
N GLY A 38 -6.38 4.54 -15.15
CA GLY A 38 -5.45 3.56 -14.58
C GLY A 38 -4.04 4.12 -14.42
N GLY A 39 -3.57 4.90 -15.41
CA GLY A 39 -2.30 5.65 -15.32
C GLY A 39 -2.31 6.69 -14.20
N ILE A 40 -3.41 7.42 -14.02
CA ILE A 40 -3.60 8.38 -12.92
C ILE A 40 -3.55 7.68 -11.56
N LEU A 41 -4.28 6.58 -11.41
CA LEU A 41 -4.33 5.80 -10.17
C LEU A 41 -2.95 5.25 -9.77
N GLY A 42 -2.09 4.94 -10.77
CA GLY A 42 -0.71 4.48 -10.56
C GLY A 42 0.35 5.60 -10.43
N SER A 43 -0.01 6.87 -10.66
CA SER A 43 0.97 7.95 -10.78
C SER A 43 1.71 8.28 -9.49
N TRP A 44 1.07 8.15 -8.35
CA TRP A 44 1.71 8.41 -7.07
C TRP A 44 2.77 7.36 -6.71
N GLN A 45 2.58 6.10 -7.09
CA GLN A 45 3.58 5.05 -6.90
C GLN A 45 4.81 5.30 -7.76
N LEU A 46 4.61 5.77 -8.99
CA LEU A 46 5.72 6.13 -9.89
C LEU A 46 6.62 7.18 -9.25
N VAL A 47 6.04 8.23 -8.67
CA VAL A 47 6.80 9.28 -7.97
C VAL A 47 7.35 8.77 -6.64
N TYR A 48 6.61 7.92 -5.91
CA TYR A 48 7.06 7.31 -4.67
C TYR A 48 8.37 6.54 -4.85
N ILE A 49 8.53 5.76 -5.93
CA ILE A 49 9.76 5.02 -6.23
C ILE A 49 10.96 5.97 -6.29
N ALA A 50 10.81 7.10 -6.97
CA ALA A 50 11.88 8.09 -7.12
C ALA A 50 12.17 8.87 -5.82
N THR A 51 11.14 9.11 -5.01
CA THR A 51 11.23 10.02 -3.85
C THR A 51 11.47 9.30 -2.52
N ALA A 52 11.27 7.98 -2.43
CA ALA A 52 11.41 7.23 -1.18
C ALA A 52 12.81 7.39 -0.53
N LEU A 53 13.89 7.28 -1.31
CA LEU A 53 15.25 7.46 -0.82
C LEU A 53 15.54 8.93 -0.42
N PRO A 54 15.27 9.94 -1.28
CA PRO A 54 15.40 11.34 -0.88
C PRO A 54 14.58 11.71 0.36
N CYS A 55 13.36 11.19 0.49
CA CYS A 55 12.51 11.43 1.66
C CYS A 55 13.11 10.84 2.94
N GLY A 56 13.72 9.65 2.87
CA GLY A 56 14.45 9.08 3.99
C GLY A 56 15.56 10.01 4.48
N VAL A 57 16.37 10.56 3.55
CA VAL A 57 17.41 11.54 3.87
C VAL A 57 16.81 12.85 4.42
N LEU A 58 15.69 13.28 3.86
CA LEU A 58 15.01 14.50 4.32
C LEU A 58 14.49 14.35 5.75
N ILE A 59 13.90 13.20 6.10
CA ILE A 59 13.49 12.88 7.46
C ILE A 59 14.66 12.94 8.43
N ASP A 60 15.83 12.47 8.00
CA ASP A 60 17.04 12.49 8.82
C ASP A 60 17.59 13.89 9.05
N ARG A 61 17.45 14.78 8.07
CA ARG A 61 17.96 16.17 8.14
C ARG A 61 17.00 17.13 8.84
N LEU A 62 15.71 17.05 8.52
CA LEU A 62 14.72 17.98 9.05
C LEU A 62 14.11 17.52 10.38
N GLY A 63 14.28 16.23 10.72
CA GLY A 63 13.62 15.58 11.84
C GLY A 63 12.21 15.07 11.49
N LEU A 64 11.69 14.20 12.35
CA LEU A 64 10.40 13.53 12.14
C LEU A 64 9.22 14.47 12.19
N ARG A 65 9.24 15.44 13.12
CA ARG A 65 8.13 16.38 13.33
C ARG A 65 7.86 17.22 12.09
N ARG A 66 8.91 17.86 11.55
CA ARG A 66 8.82 18.72 10.36
C ARG A 66 8.50 17.90 9.12
N SER A 67 9.11 16.73 8.98
CA SER A 67 8.88 15.85 7.83
C SER A 67 7.44 15.35 7.76
N LEU A 68 6.83 14.96 8.88
CA LEU A 68 5.42 14.55 8.93
C LEU A 68 4.46 15.72 8.67
N LEU A 69 4.81 16.95 9.10
CA LEU A 69 4.04 18.14 8.77
C LEU A 69 4.11 18.44 7.26
N ILE A 70 5.30 18.43 6.67
CA ILE A 70 5.49 18.62 5.23
C ILE A 70 4.70 17.56 4.45
N ALA A 71 4.72 16.31 4.90
CA ALA A 71 3.96 15.23 4.29
C ALA A 71 2.45 15.53 4.29
N SER A 72 1.88 15.94 5.42
CA SER A 72 0.45 16.27 5.50
C SER A 72 0.07 17.45 4.59
N VAL A 73 0.93 18.46 4.50
CA VAL A 73 0.73 19.60 3.59
C VAL A 73 0.76 19.15 2.13
N LEU A 74 1.75 18.34 1.73
CA LEU A 74 1.85 17.81 0.36
C LEU A 74 0.65 16.93 -0.01
N ILE A 75 0.20 16.07 0.91
CA ILE A 75 -0.98 15.22 0.72
C ILE A 75 -2.26 16.09 0.60
N GLY A 76 -2.40 17.11 1.45
CA GLY A 76 -3.51 18.06 1.36
C GLY A 76 -3.51 18.83 0.04
N ILE A 77 -2.37 19.33 -0.40
CA ILE A 77 -2.20 19.99 -1.70
C ILE A 77 -2.57 19.02 -2.84
N SER A 78 -2.08 17.77 -2.80
CA SER A 78 -2.43 16.75 -3.79
C SER A 78 -3.95 16.56 -3.87
N CYS A 79 -4.62 16.40 -2.73
CA CYS A 79 -6.06 16.20 -2.67
C CYS A 79 -6.82 17.44 -3.17
N MET A 80 -6.36 18.64 -2.82
CA MET A 80 -6.92 19.90 -3.29
C MET A 80 -6.78 20.05 -4.81
N MET A 81 -5.58 19.80 -5.36
CA MET A 81 -5.33 19.91 -6.79
C MET A 81 -6.15 18.92 -7.62
N ARG A 82 -6.46 17.72 -7.07
CA ARG A 82 -7.38 16.79 -7.73
C ARG A 82 -8.76 17.42 -7.96
N ALA A 83 -9.28 18.21 -7.02
CA ALA A 83 -10.55 18.90 -7.14
C ALA A 83 -10.56 19.97 -8.24
N PHE A 84 -9.41 20.56 -8.54
CA PHE A 84 -9.26 21.57 -9.60
C PHE A 84 -8.77 21.00 -10.94
N ALA A 85 -8.67 19.69 -11.07
CA ALA A 85 -8.23 19.07 -12.31
C ALA A 85 -9.24 19.28 -13.45
N GLN A 86 -8.72 19.66 -14.63
CA GLN A 86 -9.52 19.95 -15.84
C GLN A 86 -9.31 18.91 -16.95
N GLY A 87 -8.46 17.91 -16.71
CA GLY A 87 -8.18 16.84 -17.67
C GLY A 87 -7.14 15.87 -17.14
N GLN A 88 -6.78 14.90 -17.98
CA GLN A 88 -5.89 13.80 -17.64
C GLN A 88 -4.57 14.27 -17.01
N LEU A 89 -3.85 15.19 -17.66
CA LEU A 89 -2.53 15.62 -17.21
C LEU A 89 -2.58 16.32 -15.85
N THR A 90 -3.55 17.20 -15.65
CA THR A 90 -3.70 17.95 -14.39
C THR A 90 -4.07 17.03 -13.24
N LEU A 91 -4.91 16.02 -13.47
CA LEU A 91 -5.26 15.02 -12.47
C LEU A 91 -4.08 14.08 -12.18
N PHE A 92 -3.35 13.66 -13.24
CA PHE A 92 -2.12 12.85 -13.09
C PHE A 92 -1.10 13.56 -12.21
N LEU A 93 -0.79 14.84 -12.49
CA LEU A 93 0.16 15.62 -11.69
C LEU A 93 -0.33 15.84 -10.25
N ALA A 94 -1.62 16.10 -10.07
CA ALA A 94 -2.22 16.23 -8.75
C ALA A 94 -2.06 14.95 -7.90
N VAL A 95 -2.28 13.77 -8.50
CA VAL A 95 -2.07 12.50 -7.82
C VAL A 95 -0.59 12.19 -7.62
N ALA A 96 0.27 12.54 -8.58
CA ALA A 96 1.72 12.36 -8.50
C ALA A 96 2.35 13.09 -7.30
N ILE A 97 1.87 14.29 -6.95
CA ILE A 97 2.33 15.06 -5.78
C ILE A 97 2.17 14.25 -4.48
N PHE A 98 1.12 13.44 -4.36
CA PHE A 98 0.97 12.53 -3.23
C PHE A 98 2.17 11.59 -3.08
N GLY A 99 2.77 11.15 -4.20
CA GLY A 99 3.97 10.31 -4.21
C GLY A 99 5.21 10.96 -3.59
N ILE A 100 5.25 12.28 -3.42
CA ILE A 100 6.30 12.98 -2.67
C ILE A 100 6.01 12.97 -1.16
N GLY A 101 4.76 13.22 -0.78
CA GLY A 101 4.33 13.23 0.62
C GLY A 101 4.23 11.84 1.25
N GLY A 102 3.88 10.84 0.44
CA GLY A 102 3.65 9.45 0.88
C GLY A 102 4.83 8.82 1.62
N PRO A 103 6.06 8.83 1.06
CA PRO A 103 7.24 8.29 1.72
C PRO A 103 7.56 8.95 3.05
N LEU A 104 7.31 10.26 3.19
CA LEU A 104 7.55 10.97 4.44
C LEU A 104 6.67 10.44 5.58
N ILE A 105 5.41 10.05 5.29
CA ILE A 105 4.54 9.42 6.28
C ILE A 105 4.88 7.95 6.47
N SER A 106 5.00 7.17 5.40
CA SER A 106 5.17 5.72 5.48
C SER A 106 6.52 5.30 6.11
N ILE A 107 7.56 6.12 5.96
CA ILE A 107 8.86 5.93 6.62
C ILE A 107 8.89 6.62 7.99
N GLY A 108 8.34 7.83 8.07
CA GLY A 108 8.39 8.66 9.28
C GLY A 108 7.56 8.13 10.44
N ALA A 109 6.35 7.64 10.16
CA ALA A 109 5.44 7.16 11.20
C ALA A 109 6.00 5.96 11.99
N PRO A 110 6.43 4.84 11.36
CA PRO A 110 7.01 3.72 12.09
C PRO A 110 8.31 4.10 12.79
N LYS A 111 9.12 4.99 12.20
CA LYS A 111 10.34 5.49 12.83
C LYS A 111 10.04 6.27 14.11
N LEU A 112 9.05 7.16 14.08
CA LEU A 112 8.61 7.91 15.26
C LEU A 112 8.12 6.98 16.37
N ILE A 113 7.30 5.99 16.05
CA ILE A 113 6.80 5.01 17.02
C ILE A 113 7.95 4.18 17.60
N GLY A 114 8.92 3.79 16.77
CA GLY A 114 10.11 3.06 17.19
C GLY A 114 10.94 3.81 18.25
N ILE A 115 10.90 5.14 18.21
CA ILE A 115 11.64 6.02 19.11
C ILE A 115 10.85 6.32 20.39
N TRP A 116 9.54 6.60 20.26
CA TRP A 116 8.69 7.05 21.37
C TRP A 116 8.26 5.93 22.32
N PHE A 117 8.16 4.70 21.81
CA PHE A 117 7.62 3.58 22.58
C PHE A 117 8.67 2.53 22.85
N LYS A 118 8.73 2.05 24.10
CA LYS A 118 9.65 0.99 24.54
C LYS A 118 9.04 -0.40 24.30
N GLU A 119 9.86 -1.35 23.92
CA GLU A 119 9.58 -2.78 23.74
C GLU A 119 8.10 -3.24 23.66
N HIS A 120 7.44 -3.43 24.80
CA HIS A 120 6.07 -3.94 24.85
C HIS A 120 5.05 -2.94 24.28
N GLU A 121 5.18 -1.67 24.63
CA GLU A 121 4.30 -0.60 24.13
C GLU A 121 4.48 -0.37 22.64
N ARG A 122 5.71 -0.52 22.12
CA ARG A 122 6.03 -0.36 20.69
C ARG A 122 5.25 -1.34 19.83
N ARG A 123 5.07 -2.59 20.25
CA ARG A 123 4.30 -3.59 19.48
C ARG A 123 2.84 -3.18 19.37
N LEU A 124 2.25 -2.69 20.44
CA LEU A 124 0.88 -2.20 20.44
C LEU A 124 0.74 -0.93 19.59
N ALA A 125 1.64 0.04 19.77
CA ALA A 125 1.63 1.30 19.02
C ALA A 125 1.81 1.07 17.51
N MET A 126 2.70 0.12 17.10
CA MET A 126 2.86 -0.30 15.71
C MET A 126 1.59 -0.94 15.13
N GLY A 127 0.88 -1.75 15.90
CA GLY A 127 -0.40 -2.31 15.49
C GLY A 127 -1.49 -1.25 15.35
N LEU A 128 -1.53 -0.30 16.29
CA LEU A 128 -2.55 0.75 16.31
C LEU A 128 -2.38 1.76 15.16
N TYR A 129 -1.17 2.27 14.90
CA TYR A 129 -1.03 3.32 13.88
C TYR A 129 -1.41 2.83 12.46
N ILE A 130 -1.12 1.57 12.16
CA ILE A 130 -1.45 0.96 10.86
C ILE A 130 -2.98 0.90 10.62
N THR A 131 -3.77 0.74 11.69
CA THR A 131 -5.24 0.77 11.58
C THR A 131 -5.76 2.10 11.04
N GLY A 132 -5.03 3.20 11.23
CA GLY A 132 -5.38 4.52 10.69
C GLY A 132 -5.57 4.45 9.18
N MET A 133 -4.57 3.93 8.44
CA MET A 133 -4.65 3.80 6.98
C MET A 133 -5.84 2.95 6.53
N ALA A 134 -6.05 1.82 7.19
CA ALA A 134 -7.16 0.93 6.86
C ALA A 134 -8.51 1.60 7.10
N LEU A 135 -8.69 2.25 8.25
CA LEU A 135 -9.93 2.95 8.59
C LEU A 135 -10.16 4.17 7.68
N GLY A 136 -9.11 4.90 7.30
CA GLY A 136 -9.21 5.98 6.33
C GLY A 136 -9.74 5.50 4.97
N GLY A 137 -9.19 4.40 4.46
CA GLY A 137 -9.65 3.78 3.21
C GLY A 137 -11.09 3.24 3.29
N ILE A 138 -11.44 2.55 4.39
CA ILE A 138 -12.80 2.04 4.64
C ILE A 138 -13.79 3.20 4.67
N THR A 139 -13.48 4.25 5.44
CA THR A 139 -14.31 5.45 5.54
C THR A 139 -14.58 6.04 4.15
N THR A 140 -13.53 6.23 3.36
CA THR A 140 -13.66 6.78 2.01
C THR A 140 -14.54 5.92 1.12
N LEU A 141 -14.29 4.62 1.04
CA LEU A 141 -15.09 3.71 0.19
C LEU A 141 -16.56 3.66 0.64
N SER A 142 -16.80 3.70 1.95
CA SER A 142 -18.15 3.56 2.48
C SER A 142 -18.96 4.85 2.40
N ILE A 143 -18.35 6.01 2.70
CA ILE A 143 -19.12 7.26 2.84
C ILE A 143 -19.12 8.14 1.58
N THR A 144 -18.18 7.96 0.64
CA THR A 144 -18.10 8.85 -0.53
C THR A 144 -19.41 8.87 -1.30
N ASN A 145 -19.93 7.72 -1.70
CA ASN A 145 -21.12 7.65 -2.53
C ASN A 145 -22.43 7.57 -1.73
N SER A 146 -22.38 7.08 -0.49
CA SER A 146 -23.58 6.97 0.35
C SER A 146 -23.95 8.27 1.08
N VAL A 147 -22.96 9.12 1.36
CA VAL A 147 -23.16 10.34 2.15
C VAL A 147 -22.62 11.57 1.44
N MET A 148 -21.34 11.56 1.03
CA MET A 148 -20.67 12.77 0.58
C MET A 148 -21.18 13.25 -0.79
N MET A 149 -21.32 12.33 -1.77
CA MET A 149 -21.83 12.69 -3.11
C MET A 149 -23.28 13.21 -3.05
N PRO A 150 -24.23 12.56 -2.34
CA PRO A 150 -25.58 13.14 -2.16
C PRO A 150 -25.54 14.49 -1.45
N TRP A 151 -24.71 14.66 -0.43
CA TRP A 151 -24.61 15.93 0.31
C TRP A 151 -24.01 17.07 -0.52
N MET A 152 -23.20 16.75 -1.51
CA MET A 152 -22.54 17.70 -2.40
C MET A 152 -23.22 17.79 -3.79
N ASP A 153 -24.49 17.41 -3.91
CA ASP A 153 -25.27 17.45 -5.16
C ASP A 153 -24.61 16.69 -6.33
N GLY A 154 -23.87 15.62 -6.04
CA GLY A 154 -23.16 14.83 -7.04
C GLY A 154 -21.82 15.43 -7.49
N ASP A 155 -21.37 16.53 -6.90
CA ASP A 155 -20.12 17.22 -7.26
C ASP A 155 -18.91 16.55 -6.56
N TRP A 156 -18.19 15.70 -7.30
CA TRP A 156 -17.00 15.01 -6.81
C TRP A 156 -15.85 15.97 -6.44
N ARG A 157 -15.81 17.17 -7.03
CA ARG A 157 -14.79 18.18 -6.73
C ARG A 157 -14.96 18.71 -5.31
N LYS A 158 -16.19 19.01 -4.90
CA LYS A 158 -16.49 19.41 -3.52
C LYS A 158 -16.14 18.32 -2.52
N VAL A 159 -16.39 17.06 -2.84
CA VAL A 159 -16.02 15.93 -2.00
C VAL A 159 -14.49 15.90 -1.77
N LEU A 160 -13.69 16.04 -2.83
CA LEU A 160 -12.23 16.08 -2.72
C LEU A 160 -11.73 17.32 -1.96
N LEU A 161 -12.41 18.47 -2.07
CA LEU A 161 -12.09 19.66 -1.25
C LEU A 161 -12.33 19.42 0.23
N ILE A 162 -13.40 18.72 0.61
CA ILE A 162 -13.66 18.35 2.00
C ILE A 162 -12.55 17.39 2.50
N TYR A 163 -12.17 16.40 1.71
CA TYR A 163 -11.08 15.51 2.08
C TYR A 163 -9.75 16.27 2.22
N SER A 164 -9.46 17.22 1.33
CA SER A 164 -8.30 18.10 1.45
C SER A 164 -8.32 18.90 2.76
N PHE A 165 -9.46 19.48 3.11
CA PHE A 165 -9.64 20.21 4.37
C PHE A 165 -9.36 19.33 5.60
N VAL A 166 -9.86 18.08 5.61
CA VAL A 166 -9.60 17.12 6.68
C VAL A 166 -8.11 16.81 6.80
N VAL A 167 -7.42 16.67 5.66
CA VAL A 167 -5.96 16.43 5.64
C VAL A 167 -5.19 17.64 6.20
N PHE A 168 -5.52 18.86 5.80
CA PHE A 168 -4.88 20.06 6.36
C PHE A 168 -5.15 20.24 7.85
N LEU A 169 -6.38 19.93 8.28
CA LEU A 169 -6.74 19.95 9.70
C LEU A 169 -5.91 18.92 10.49
N SER A 170 -5.69 17.73 9.95
CA SER A 170 -4.83 16.73 10.58
C SER A 170 -3.38 17.21 10.72
N GLY A 171 -2.86 17.92 9.70
CA GLY A 171 -1.55 18.57 9.74
C GLY A 171 -1.46 19.65 10.82
N LEU A 172 -2.51 20.47 10.98
CA LEU A 172 -2.59 21.48 12.04
C LEU A 172 -2.61 20.82 13.43
N ILE A 173 -3.42 19.77 13.60
CA ILE A 173 -3.46 18.99 14.86
C ILE A 173 -2.09 18.39 15.15
N TRP A 174 -1.42 17.83 14.12
CA TRP A 174 -0.05 17.33 14.24
C TRP A 174 0.93 18.43 14.67
N LEU A 175 0.84 19.62 14.09
CA LEU A 175 1.68 20.76 14.45
C LEU A 175 1.52 21.13 15.92
N LEU A 176 0.29 21.13 16.45
CA LEU A 176 0.00 21.43 17.85
C LEU A 176 0.54 20.34 18.79
N ILE A 177 0.24 19.07 18.51
CA ILE A 177 0.70 17.93 19.33
C ILE A 177 2.22 17.82 19.34
N SER A 178 2.86 18.03 18.20
CA SER A 178 4.31 17.86 18.04
C SER A 178 5.15 19.00 18.64
N ARG A 179 4.54 20.12 19.05
CA ARG A 179 5.23 21.23 19.73
C ARG A 179 5.55 20.95 21.20
N HIS A 180 5.10 19.82 21.77
CA HIS A 180 5.40 19.46 23.16
C HIS A 180 6.91 19.41 23.41
N PRO A 181 7.43 19.97 24.53
CA PRO A 181 8.87 20.07 24.82
C PRO A 181 9.61 18.73 24.70
N GLU A 182 9.05 17.65 25.24
CA GLU A 182 9.65 16.29 25.16
C GLU A 182 9.86 15.82 23.70
N SER A 183 9.01 16.29 22.79
CA SER A 183 9.14 15.97 21.37
C SER A 183 10.35 16.65 20.72
N ILE A 184 10.68 17.85 21.17
CA ILE A 184 11.80 18.65 20.68
C ILE A 184 13.12 18.06 21.18
N GLU A 185 13.15 17.71 22.49
CA GLU A 185 14.34 17.16 23.14
C GLU A 185 14.74 15.79 22.54
N MET A 186 13.76 14.90 22.32
CA MET A 186 13.98 13.59 21.75
C MET A 186 14.54 13.64 20.32
N GLU A 187 14.13 14.62 19.52
CA GLU A 187 14.64 14.80 18.16
C GLU A 187 16.11 15.25 18.12
N GLY A 188 16.55 16.03 19.12
CA GLY A 188 17.93 16.49 19.25
C GLY A 188 18.94 15.36 19.52
N HIS A 189 18.52 14.26 20.16
CA HIS A 189 19.37 13.09 20.40
C HIS A 189 19.58 12.21 19.14
N LEU A 190 18.65 12.24 18.18
CA LEU A 190 18.68 11.38 16.98
C LEU A 190 19.61 11.89 15.87
N SER A 191 19.88 13.19 15.83
CA SER A 191 20.69 13.81 14.78
C SER A 191 22.18 13.45 14.83
N LYS A 192 22.64 12.73 15.86
CA LYS A 192 24.06 12.43 16.14
C LYS A 192 24.52 11.03 15.72
N LEU A 193 23.68 10.19 15.12
CA LEU A 193 24.03 8.82 14.75
C LEU A 193 24.64 8.73 13.35
N GLU A 194 25.90 8.28 13.25
CA GLU A 194 26.60 7.99 11.98
C GLU A 194 25.96 6.80 11.23
N ARG A 195 25.93 6.87 9.90
CA ARG A 195 25.34 5.83 9.04
C ARG A 195 26.31 5.34 7.97
N PRO A 196 26.35 4.01 7.70
CA PRO A 196 27.17 3.47 6.63
C PRO A 196 26.62 3.82 5.23
N PRO A 197 27.48 3.85 4.19
CA PRO A 197 27.06 4.13 2.81
C PRO A 197 26.13 3.02 2.30
N GLN A 198 24.85 3.35 2.07
CA GLN A 198 23.79 2.39 1.73
C GLN A 198 23.93 1.78 0.32
N VAL A 199 24.57 2.47 -0.62
CA VAL A 199 24.64 2.06 -2.04
C VAL A 199 25.37 0.72 -2.23
N GLN A 200 26.46 0.49 -1.51
CA GLN A 200 27.19 -0.80 -1.58
C GLN A 200 26.36 -1.96 -1.08
N VAL A 201 25.64 -1.75 0.04
CA VAL A 201 24.73 -2.76 0.61
C VAL A 201 23.62 -3.11 -0.38
N PHE A 202 23.08 -2.14 -1.09
CA PHE A 202 22.06 -2.38 -2.11
C PHE A 202 22.57 -3.27 -3.25
N LEU A 203 23.76 -3.00 -3.77
CA LEU A 203 24.35 -3.79 -4.85
C LEU A 203 24.67 -5.23 -4.39
N GLU A 204 25.21 -5.39 -3.19
CA GLU A 204 25.46 -6.71 -2.62
C GLU A 204 24.18 -7.53 -2.44
N LEU A 205 23.14 -6.95 -1.92
CA LEU A 205 21.85 -7.61 -1.70
C LEU A 205 21.15 -7.94 -3.02
N PHE A 206 21.20 -7.03 -4.00
CA PHE A 206 20.60 -7.26 -5.33
C PHE A 206 21.27 -8.40 -6.09
N ASN A 207 22.55 -8.68 -5.84
CA ASN A 207 23.25 -9.81 -6.46
C ASN A 207 22.81 -11.19 -5.93
N LEU A 208 22.06 -11.23 -4.83
CA LEU A 208 21.52 -12.47 -4.27
C LEU A 208 20.28 -12.92 -5.05
N LEU A 209 20.33 -14.12 -5.66
CA LEU A 209 19.21 -14.66 -6.43
C LEU A 209 17.90 -14.75 -5.59
N PRO A 210 17.90 -15.23 -4.34
CA PRO A 210 16.68 -15.22 -3.50
C PRO A 210 16.10 -13.82 -3.31
N VAL A 211 16.93 -12.78 -3.15
CA VAL A 211 16.48 -11.38 -3.00
C VAL A 211 15.81 -10.91 -4.29
N ARG A 212 16.37 -11.18 -5.45
CA ARG A 212 15.75 -10.84 -6.76
C ARG A 212 14.40 -11.51 -6.94
N ILE A 213 14.28 -12.79 -6.57
CA ILE A 213 13.00 -13.51 -6.63
C ILE A 213 11.98 -12.89 -5.69
N ILE A 214 12.36 -12.54 -4.47
CA ILE A 214 11.47 -11.87 -3.51
C ILE A 214 11.03 -10.50 -4.04
N MET A 215 11.91 -9.74 -4.68
CA MET A 215 11.54 -8.48 -5.35
C MET A 215 10.52 -8.69 -6.47
N LEU A 216 10.74 -9.70 -7.33
CA LEU A 216 9.79 -10.06 -8.40
C LEU A 216 8.43 -10.46 -7.80
N MET A 217 8.43 -11.25 -6.73
CA MET A 217 7.20 -11.59 -6.01
C MET A 217 6.53 -10.34 -5.42
N GLY A 218 7.31 -9.39 -4.90
CA GLY A 218 6.82 -8.08 -4.43
C GLY A 218 6.11 -7.30 -5.53
N ILE A 219 6.70 -7.21 -6.72
CA ILE A 219 6.08 -6.59 -7.92
C ILE A 219 4.74 -7.27 -8.22
N CYS A 220 4.70 -8.59 -8.28
CA CYS A 220 3.48 -9.33 -8.55
C CYS A 220 2.40 -9.15 -7.48
N ILE A 221 2.78 -9.13 -6.19
CA ILE A 221 1.86 -8.90 -5.08
C ILE A 221 1.25 -7.49 -5.15
N PHE A 222 2.05 -6.47 -5.44
CA PHE A 222 1.55 -5.09 -5.53
C PHE A 222 0.72 -4.88 -6.79
N LEU A 223 1.09 -5.49 -7.91
CA LEU A 223 0.27 -5.50 -9.12
C LEU A 223 -1.13 -6.07 -8.82
N TYR A 224 -1.21 -7.21 -8.14
CA TYR A 224 -2.46 -7.81 -7.70
C TYR A 224 -3.23 -6.89 -6.72
N ASN A 225 -2.56 -6.42 -5.66
CA ASN A 225 -3.21 -5.65 -4.60
C ASN A 225 -3.69 -4.29 -5.09
N HIS A 226 -2.83 -3.51 -5.74
CA HIS A 226 -3.18 -2.17 -6.23
C HIS A 226 -4.12 -2.24 -7.44
N GLY A 227 -3.93 -3.21 -8.33
CA GLY A 227 -4.88 -3.46 -9.43
C GLY A 227 -6.28 -3.67 -8.90
N LEU A 228 -6.49 -4.67 -8.02
CA LEU A 228 -7.82 -4.93 -7.47
C LEU A 228 -8.34 -3.80 -6.58
N SER A 229 -7.52 -3.23 -5.70
CA SER A 229 -8.02 -2.23 -4.73
C SER A 229 -8.47 -0.94 -5.40
N ASN A 230 -7.78 -0.48 -6.46
CA ASN A 230 -8.16 0.73 -7.17
C ASN A 230 -9.41 0.54 -8.06
N TRP A 231 -9.60 -0.66 -8.62
CA TRP A 231 -10.72 -0.96 -9.50
C TRP A 231 -11.86 -1.74 -8.83
N MET A 232 -11.72 -2.14 -7.55
CA MET A 232 -12.71 -2.99 -6.86
C MET A 232 -14.11 -2.40 -6.88
N TYR A 233 -14.23 -1.10 -6.59
CA TYR A 233 -15.50 -0.41 -6.62
C TYR A 233 -16.17 -0.51 -8.00
N GLU A 234 -15.41 -0.25 -9.06
CA GLU A 234 -15.89 -0.29 -10.44
C GLU A 234 -16.21 -1.72 -10.88
N ILE A 235 -15.35 -2.69 -10.52
CA ILE A 235 -15.61 -4.12 -10.78
C ILE A 235 -16.96 -4.53 -10.17
N LEU A 236 -17.24 -4.16 -8.92
CA LEU A 236 -18.48 -4.50 -8.23
C LEU A 236 -19.70 -3.87 -8.90
N GLN A 237 -19.58 -2.64 -9.39
CA GLN A 237 -20.66 -2.01 -10.16
C GLN A 237 -20.93 -2.74 -11.48
N THR A 238 -19.89 -3.21 -12.18
CA THR A 238 -20.08 -4.00 -13.41
C THR A 238 -20.71 -5.38 -13.14
N ARG A 239 -20.72 -5.83 -11.87
CA ARG A 239 -21.44 -7.05 -11.44
C ARG A 239 -22.89 -6.80 -11.02
N GLY A 240 -23.37 -5.56 -11.15
CA GLY A 240 -24.76 -5.19 -10.87
C GLY A 240 -25.01 -4.65 -9.46
N LEU A 241 -23.97 -4.44 -8.63
CA LEU A 241 -24.16 -3.79 -7.35
C LEU A 241 -24.45 -2.30 -7.53
N GLY A 242 -25.46 -1.81 -6.81
CA GLY A 242 -25.76 -0.38 -6.75
C GLY A 242 -24.61 0.42 -6.15
N VAL A 243 -24.56 1.72 -6.43
CA VAL A 243 -23.49 2.66 -6.09
C VAL A 243 -23.08 2.60 -4.62
N GLU A 244 -24.05 2.65 -3.69
CA GLU A 244 -23.79 2.61 -2.26
C GLU A 244 -23.27 1.24 -1.80
N ARG A 245 -23.91 0.16 -2.26
CA ARG A 245 -23.52 -1.21 -1.90
C ARG A 245 -22.13 -1.56 -2.42
N ALA A 246 -21.76 -1.09 -3.61
CA ALA A 246 -20.42 -1.28 -4.16
C ALA A 246 -19.35 -0.65 -3.25
N GLY A 247 -19.62 0.53 -2.66
CA GLY A 247 -18.73 1.18 -1.71
C GLY A 247 -18.53 0.36 -0.41
N TYR A 248 -19.63 -0.08 0.21
CA TYR A 248 -19.58 -0.93 1.41
C TYR A 248 -18.86 -2.25 1.13
N TRP A 249 -19.16 -2.89 0.01
CA TRP A 249 -18.54 -4.18 -0.35
C TRP A 249 -17.06 -4.04 -0.71
N ALA A 250 -16.65 -2.95 -1.35
CA ALA A 250 -15.26 -2.68 -1.65
C ALA A 250 -14.40 -2.48 -0.38
N SER A 251 -15.01 -2.14 0.75
CA SER A 251 -14.33 -2.00 2.04
C SER A 251 -14.11 -3.33 2.78
N ILE A 252 -14.88 -4.39 2.44
CA ILE A 252 -14.83 -5.71 3.10
C ILE A 252 -13.41 -6.31 3.09
N PRO A 253 -12.67 -6.32 1.97
CA PRO A 253 -11.30 -6.84 1.97
C PRO A 253 -10.40 -6.15 2.97
N THR A 254 -10.53 -4.85 3.16
CA THR A 254 -9.71 -4.09 4.11
C THR A 254 -10.06 -4.44 5.56
N LEU A 255 -11.35 -4.58 5.88
CA LEU A 255 -11.81 -5.02 7.20
C LEU A 255 -11.27 -6.42 7.56
N ILE A 256 -11.44 -7.38 6.66
CA ILE A 256 -10.96 -8.75 6.87
C ILE A 256 -9.42 -8.78 6.86
N GLY A 257 -8.78 -7.92 6.06
CA GLY A 257 -7.34 -7.79 5.97
C GLY A 257 -6.67 -7.38 7.27
N ILE A 258 -7.34 -6.54 8.09
CA ILE A 258 -6.85 -6.20 9.44
C ILE A 258 -6.72 -7.48 10.28
N LEU A 259 -7.75 -8.32 10.31
CA LEU A 259 -7.74 -9.58 11.06
C LEU A 259 -6.69 -10.56 10.49
N GLY A 260 -6.62 -10.68 9.17
CA GLY A 260 -5.66 -11.52 8.47
C GLY A 260 -4.21 -11.13 8.78
N SER A 261 -3.89 -9.85 8.71
CA SER A 261 -2.54 -9.33 8.97
C SER A 261 -2.07 -9.54 10.42
N LEU A 262 -2.99 -9.61 11.36
CA LEU A 262 -2.69 -9.88 12.77
C LEU A 262 -2.55 -11.37 13.07
N SER A 263 -3.33 -12.23 12.42
CA SER A 263 -3.45 -13.65 12.76
C SER A 263 -2.47 -14.53 11.97
N ILE A 264 -2.42 -14.37 10.65
CA ILE A 264 -1.70 -15.29 9.76
C ILE A 264 -0.18 -15.26 9.95
N PRO A 265 0.50 -14.09 10.09
CA PRO A 265 1.94 -14.07 10.31
C PRO A 265 2.38 -14.76 11.61
N ARG A 266 1.51 -14.78 12.64
CA ARG A 266 1.77 -15.50 13.88
C ARG A 266 1.81 -17.02 13.70
N MET A 267 1.07 -17.54 12.72
CA MET A 267 1.03 -18.96 12.37
C MET A 267 2.19 -19.34 11.42
N ALA A 268 2.86 -18.36 10.81
CA ALA A 268 3.91 -18.56 9.81
C ALA A 268 5.26 -18.97 10.46
N LEU A 269 5.26 -20.07 11.19
CA LEU A 269 6.46 -20.69 11.74
C LEU A 269 7.45 -21.06 10.61
N PRO A 270 8.76 -21.13 10.86
CA PRO A 270 9.78 -21.41 9.83
C PRO A 270 9.48 -22.60 8.92
N LYS A 271 8.92 -23.67 9.48
CA LYS A 271 8.55 -24.90 8.72
C LYS A 271 7.29 -24.74 7.87
N LEU A 272 6.36 -23.86 8.23
CA LEU A 272 5.04 -23.72 7.62
C LEU A 272 4.91 -22.52 6.69
N ARG A 273 5.77 -21.50 6.80
CA ARG A 273 5.64 -20.21 6.11
C ARG A 273 5.51 -20.31 4.58
N PHE A 274 6.27 -21.22 3.94
CA PHE A 274 6.16 -21.42 2.49
C PHE A 274 4.82 -22.03 2.08
N TRP A 275 4.30 -22.96 2.88
CA TRP A 275 2.98 -23.55 2.65
C TRP A 275 1.85 -22.56 2.90
N ILE A 276 1.98 -21.73 3.94
CA ILE A 276 1.02 -20.65 4.22
C ILE A 276 1.05 -19.63 3.09
N LEU A 277 2.23 -19.23 2.61
CA LEU A 277 2.38 -18.30 1.50
C LEU A 277 1.79 -18.89 0.21
N ALA A 278 2.04 -20.16 -0.09
CA ALA A 278 1.43 -20.85 -1.22
C ALA A 278 -0.11 -20.90 -1.11
N GLY A 279 -0.64 -21.21 0.07
CA GLY A 279 -2.08 -21.18 0.35
C GLY A 279 -2.70 -19.81 0.17
N LEU A 280 -2.00 -18.74 0.56
CA LEU A 280 -2.42 -17.36 0.33
C LEU A 280 -2.49 -17.02 -1.17
N PHE A 281 -1.54 -17.49 -2.00
CA PHE A 281 -1.59 -17.26 -3.44
C PHE A 281 -2.71 -18.05 -4.12
N VAL A 282 -2.99 -19.28 -3.66
CA VAL A 282 -4.18 -20.02 -4.09
C VAL A 282 -5.46 -19.26 -3.70
N SER A 283 -5.55 -18.80 -2.47
CA SER A 283 -6.69 -17.99 -1.98
C SER A 283 -6.86 -16.70 -2.81
N ALA A 284 -5.76 -16.02 -3.17
CA ALA A 284 -5.78 -14.84 -4.03
C ALA A 284 -6.30 -15.15 -5.43
N GLY A 285 -5.82 -16.22 -6.05
CA GLY A 285 -6.29 -16.66 -7.37
C GLY A 285 -7.76 -17.05 -7.35
N THR A 286 -8.19 -17.80 -6.32
CA THR A 286 -9.60 -18.16 -6.09
C THR A 286 -10.46 -16.92 -5.92
N SER A 287 -10.01 -15.94 -5.12
CA SER A 287 -10.71 -14.65 -4.95
C SER A 287 -10.98 -13.99 -6.30
N VAL A 288 -9.97 -13.87 -7.16
CA VAL A 288 -10.12 -13.24 -8.49
C VAL A 288 -11.12 -14.01 -9.37
N ILE A 289 -11.11 -15.35 -9.32
CA ILE A 289 -12.06 -16.17 -10.07
C ILE A 289 -13.49 -15.93 -9.58
N LEU A 290 -13.69 -15.87 -8.27
CA LEU A 290 -15.02 -15.65 -7.67
C LEU A 290 -15.54 -14.23 -7.96
N LEU A 291 -14.68 -13.23 -8.07
CA LEU A 291 -15.05 -11.86 -8.45
C LEU A 291 -15.51 -11.73 -9.91
N LYS A 292 -15.34 -12.77 -10.74
CA LYS A 292 -15.93 -12.82 -12.09
C LYS A 292 -17.41 -13.17 -12.08
N SER A 293 -17.94 -13.70 -10.98
CA SER A 293 -19.36 -14.09 -10.82
C SER A 293 -20.29 -12.88 -10.78
N TYR A 294 -21.54 -13.11 -11.10
CA TYR A 294 -22.66 -12.18 -10.89
C TYR A 294 -23.49 -12.54 -9.66
N SER A 295 -23.18 -13.64 -8.97
CA SER A 295 -23.84 -14.07 -7.74
C SER A 295 -23.25 -13.35 -6.53
N GLU A 296 -24.07 -12.59 -5.82
CA GLU A 296 -23.65 -11.83 -4.64
C GLU A 296 -22.96 -12.70 -3.56
N PRO A 297 -23.48 -13.88 -3.17
CA PRO A 297 -22.79 -14.73 -2.19
C PRO A 297 -21.39 -15.17 -2.64
N ILE A 298 -21.22 -15.44 -3.94
CA ILE A 298 -19.94 -15.85 -4.51
C ILE A 298 -18.95 -14.66 -4.48
N ILE A 299 -19.41 -13.46 -4.83
CA ILE A 299 -18.61 -12.24 -4.75
C ILE A 299 -18.16 -11.98 -3.31
N LEU A 300 -19.05 -12.13 -2.32
CA LEU A 300 -18.71 -11.93 -0.91
C LEU A 300 -17.61 -12.88 -0.44
N ILE A 301 -17.67 -14.16 -0.83
CA ILE A 301 -16.58 -15.12 -0.55
C ILE A 301 -15.28 -14.65 -1.22
N GLY A 302 -15.35 -14.18 -2.47
CA GLY A 302 -14.20 -13.62 -3.18
C GLY A 302 -13.57 -12.44 -2.45
N LEU A 303 -14.38 -11.49 -1.96
CA LEU A 303 -13.94 -10.33 -1.19
C LEU A 303 -13.30 -10.74 0.15
N ALA A 304 -13.89 -11.74 0.84
CA ALA A 304 -13.34 -12.27 2.08
C ALA A 304 -11.95 -12.90 1.86
N LEU A 305 -11.81 -13.75 0.84
CA LEU A 305 -10.54 -14.36 0.46
C LEU A 305 -9.48 -13.30 0.09
N LYS A 306 -9.87 -12.24 -0.65
CA LYS A 306 -8.98 -11.11 -0.94
C LYS A 306 -8.51 -10.43 0.35
N GLY A 307 -9.40 -10.20 1.29
CA GLY A 307 -9.07 -9.59 2.57
C GLY A 307 -8.01 -10.39 3.34
N ILE A 308 -8.20 -11.70 3.46
CA ILE A 308 -7.24 -12.59 4.12
C ILE A 308 -5.84 -12.47 3.49
N THR A 309 -5.76 -12.35 2.18
CA THR A 309 -4.47 -12.31 1.45
C THR A 309 -3.79 -10.95 1.49
N GLN A 310 -4.55 -9.85 1.48
CA GLN A 310 -4.07 -8.48 1.25
C GLN A 310 -2.93 -8.05 2.17
N GLY A 311 -3.04 -8.26 3.47
CA GLY A 311 -2.01 -7.85 4.44
C GLY A 311 -0.99 -8.94 4.76
N SER A 312 -1.34 -10.21 4.55
CA SER A 312 -0.57 -11.36 5.03
C SER A 312 0.57 -11.75 4.08
N MET A 313 0.33 -11.69 2.75
CA MET A 313 1.35 -12.09 1.75
C MET A 313 2.64 -11.30 1.89
N MET A 314 2.54 -9.97 1.93
CA MET A 314 3.69 -9.08 2.03
C MET A 314 4.45 -9.32 3.34
N THR A 315 3.75 -9.45 4.45
CA THR A 315 4.36 -9.63 5.76
C THR A 315 5.18 -10.93 5.82
N ILE A 316 4.63 -12.05 5.30
CA ILE A 316 5.35 -13.32 5.28
C ILE A 316 6.56 -13.25 4.32
N LEU A 317 6.41 -12.60 3.18
CA LEU A 317 7.52 -12.46 2.22
C LEU A 317 8.66 -11.62 2.80
N LEU A 318 8.34 -10.55 3.54
CA LEU A 318 9.33 -9.74 4.26
C LEU A 318 10.00 -10.53 5.40
N LEU A 319 9.28 -11.40 6.11
CA LEU A 319 9.87 -12.28 7.10
C LEU A 319 10.90 -13.22 6.45
N ILE A 320 10.57 -13.81 5.31
CA ILE A 320 11.50 -14.67 4.56
C ILE A 320 12.73 -13.87 4.11
N LEU A 321 12.55 -12.64 3.61
CA LEU A 321 13.64 -11.76 3.19
C LEU A 321 14.63 -11.48 4.34
N MET A 322 14.11 -11.17 5.53
CA MET A 322 14.94 -10.85 6.69
C MET A 322 15.70 -12.05 7.24
N GLU A 323 15.29 -13.27 6.94
CA GLU A 323 15.97 -14.49 7.39
C GLU A 323 17.06 -14.98 6.43
N ILE A 324 17.24 -14.34 5.26
CA ILE A 324 18.37 -14.61 4.38
C ILE A 324 19.66 -14.22 5.13
N PRO A 325 20.66 -15.12 5.30
CA PRO A 325 21.82 -14.89 6.17
C PRO A 325 22.59 -13.59 5.88
N LYS A 326 22.71 -13.21 4.58
CA LYS A 326 23.39 -11.96 4.17
C LYS A 326 22.54 -10.70 4.38
N VAL A 327 21.23 -10.83 4.57
CA VAL A 327 20.32 -9.73 4.92
C VAL A 327 20.35 -9.51 6.42
N GLY A 328 19.88 -10.47 7.19
CA GLY A 328 19.83 -10.44 8.65
C GLY A 328 19.24 -9.17 9.24
N SER A 329 19.40 -8.97 10.53
CA SER A 329 18.93 -7.75 11.22
C SER A 329 19.72 -6.48 10.82
N ARG A 330 20.98 -6.64 10.44
CA ARG A 330 21.88 -5.52 10.08
C ARG A 330 21.42 -4.80 8.81
N ASN A 331 21.02 -5.55 7.79
CA ASN A 331 20.65 -5.02 6.46
C ASN A 331 19.14 -5.01 6.23
N ALA A 332 18.33 -5.34 7.26
CA ALA A 332 16.86 -5.44 7.14
C ALA A 332 16.20 -4.16 6.62
N GLY A 333 16.67 -2.98 7.03
CA GLY A 333 16.18 -1.69 6.55
C GLY A 333 16.45 -1.49 5.07
N SER A 334 17.67 -1.76 4.61
CA SER A 334 18.07 -1.64 3.20
C SER A 334 17.31 -2.64 2.31
N ALA A 335 17.21 -3.90 2.76
CA ALA A 335 16.48 -4.95 2.05
C ALA A 335 14.97 -4.65 1.96
N GLY A 336 14.36 -4.17 3.04
CA GLY A 336 12.97 -3.73 3.06
C GLY A 336 12.72 -2.53 2.14
N GLY A 337 13.61 -1.54 2.14
CA GLY A 337 13.54 -0.40 1.23
C GLY A 337 13.61 -0.81 -0.24
N MET A 338 14.54 -1.71 -0.59
CA MET A 338 14.64 -2.28 -1.94
C MET A 338 13.38 -3.08 -2.33
N PHE A 339 12.84 -3.87 -1.40
CA PHE A 339 11.61 -4.61 -1.61
C PHE A 339 10.44 -3.69 -1.95
N PHE A 340 10.22 -2.64 -1.14
CA PHE A 340 9.13 -1.69 -1.40
C PHE A 340 9.33 -0.91 -2.69
N ALA A 341 10.56 -0.44 -2.97
CA ALA A 341 10.84 0.25 -4.22
C ALA A 341 10.56 -0.62 -5.45
N ALA A 342 10.94 -1.91 -5.42
CA ALA A 342 10.62 -2.86 -6.48
C ALA A 342 9.10 -3.14 -6.53
N ALA A 343 8.46 -3.37 -5.38
CA ALA A 343 7.05 -3.71 -5.31
C ALA A 343 6.14 -2.60 -5.87
N GLU A 344 6.49 -1.32 -5.69
CA GLU A 344 5.73 -0.19 -6.23
C GLU A 344 5.72 -0.14 -7.77
N ILE A 345 6.65 -0.80 -8.45
CA ILE A 345 6.55 -1.03 -9.90
C ILE A 345 5.24 -1.78 -10.21
N GLY A 346 4.93 -2.79 -9.43
CA GLY A 346 3.63 -3.49 -9.50
C GLY A 346 2.46 -2.58 -9.14
N GLY A 347 2.66 -1.67 -8.19
CA GLY A 347 1.69 -0.65 -7.80
C GLY A 347 1.28 0.26 -8.96
N VAL A 348 2.23 0.63 -9.83
CA VAL A 348 1.97 1.36 -11.08
C VAL A 348 1.29 0.47 -12.13
N LEU A 349 1.87 -0.71 -12.35
CA LEU A 349 1.43 -1.60 -13.43
C LEU A 349 0.03 -2.18 -13.18
N GLY A 350 -0.36 -2.41 -11.92
CA GLY A 350 -1.64 -3.01 -11.58
C GLY A 350 -2.84 -2.21 -12.08
N PRO A 351 -3.04 -0.97 -11.62
CA PRO A 351 -4.16 -0.14 -12.08
C PRO A 351 -4.11 0.14 -13.59
N LEU A 352 -2.92 0.40 -14.13
CA LEU A 352 -2.73 0.69 -15.55
C LEU A 352 -3.12 -0.51 -16.43
N SER A 353 -2.64 -1.71 -16.10
CA SER A 353 -2.93 -2.93 -16.89
C SER A 353 -4.42 -3.27 -16.89
N LEU A 354 -5.09 -3.13 -15.73
CA LEU A 354 -6.53 -3.36 -15.66
C LEU A 354 -7.30 -2.32 -16.49
N GLY A 355 -6.89 -1.06 -16.47
CA GLY A 355 -7.47 -0.01 -17.31
C GLY A 355 -7.34 -0.32 -18.79
N ILE A 356 -6.13 -0.64 -19.26
CA ILE A 356 -5.86 -1.00 -20.67
C ILE A 356 -6.72 -2.19 -21.14
N LEU A 357 -6.77 -3.25 -20.32
CA LEU A 357 -7.54 -4.45 -20.68
C LEU A 357 -9.03 -4.20 -20.64
N SER A 358 -9.51 -3.35 -19.74
CA SER A 358 -10.93 -3.00 -19.63
C SER A 358 -11.40 -2.17 -20.82
N ASP A 359 -10.60 -1.23 -21.30
CA ASP A 359 -10.94 -0.44 -22.50
C ASP A 359 -11.02 -1.29 -23.76
N LYS A 360 -10.07 -2.25 -23.93
CA LYS A 360 -10.05 -3.15 -25.10
C LYS A 360 -11.29 -4.03 -25.19
N GLU A 361 -11.77 -4.56 -24.07
CA GLU A 361 -12.86 -5.55 -24.04
C GLU A 361 -14.17 -4.99 -23.51
N ARG A 362 -14.20 -3.73 -23.09
CA ARG A 362 -15.32 -3.10 -22.38
C ARG A 362 -15.76 -3.91 -21.14
N SER A 363 -14.81 -4.59 -20.52
CA SER A 363 -15.05 -5.51 -19.40
C SER A 363 -13.78 -5.74 -18.59
N PHE A 364 -13.90 -5.93 -17.29
CA PHE A 364 -12.78 -6.30 -16.41
C PHE A 364 -12.39 -7.79 -16.47
N GLN A 365 -13.01 -8.61 -17.34
CA GLN A 365 -12.77 -10.06 -17.38
C GLN A 365 -11.32 -10.41 -17.68
N SER A 366 -10.71 -9.80 -18.71
CA SER A 366 -9.30 -10.03 -19.06
C SER A 366 -8.33 -9.52 -18.00
N GLY A 367 -8.62 -8.36 -17.38
CA GLY A 367 -7.84 -7.87 -16.27
C GLY A 367 -7.85 -8.85 -15.08
N LEU A 368 -9.02 -9.37 -14.72
CA LEU A 368 -9.14 -10.39 -13.69
C LEU A 368 -8.46 -11.71 -14.10
N THR A 369 -8.49 -12.10 -15.38
CA THR A 369 -7.76 -13.28 -15.88
C THR A 369 -6.25 -13.09 -15.75
N MET A 370 -5.73 -11.93 -16.13
CA MET A 370 -4.33 -11.56 -15.95
C MET A 370 -3.91 -11.68 -14.47
N LEU A 371 -4.71 -11.16 -13.54
CA LEU A 371 -4.41 -11.28 -12.12
C LEU A 371 -4.44 -12.73 -11.62
N SER A 372 -5.31 -13.59 -12.17
CA SER A 372 -5.29 -15.03 -11.87
C SER A 372 -3.98 -15.68 -12.32
N LEU A 373 -3.47 -15.32 -13.51
CA LEU A 373 -2.18 -15.80 -14.00
C LEU A 373 -1.01 -15.31 -13.12
N VAL A 374 -1.06 -14.07 -12.66
CA VAL A 374 -0.08 -13.52 -11.69
C VAL A 374 -0.07 -14.35 -10.40
N CYS A 375 -1.23 -14.77 -9.89
CA CYS A 375 -1.31 -15.63 -8.71
C CYS A 375 -0.71 -17.02 -8.95
N ILE A 376 -0.87 -17.60 -10.16
CA ILE A 376 -0.22 -18.86 -10.54
C ILE A 376 1.31 -18.70 -10.59
N ILE A 377 1.81 -17.62 -11.16
CA ILE A 377 3.24 -17.30 -11.17
C ILE A 377 3.77 -17.17 -9.74
N LEU A 378 3.08 -16.43 -8.88
CA LEU A 378 3.43 -16.28 -7.47
C LEU A 378 3.48 -17.62 -6.75
N PHE A 379 2.50 -18.50 -6.99
CA PHE A 379 2.47 -19.85 -6.43
C PHE A 379 3.71 -20.66 -6.86
N ALA A 380 4.07 -20.65 -8.14
CA ALA A 380 5.26 -21.32 -8.64
C ALA A 380 6.56 -20.76 -8.02
N LEU A 381 6.66 -19.42 -7.92
CA LEU A 381 7.84 -18.76 -7.35
C LEU A 381 8.08 -19.10 -5.87
N VAL A 382 7.04 -19.45 -5.10
CA VAL A 382 7.21 -19.93 -3.71
C VAL A 382 8.08 -21.18 -3.67
N PHE A 383 7.84 -22.14 -4.55
CA PHE A 383 8.61 -23.40 -4.57
C PHE A 383 10.02 -23.19 -5.08
N VAL A 384 10.21 -22.31 -6.06
CA VAL A 384 11.55 -21.90 -6.52
C VAL A 384 12.34 -21.27 -5.36
N LEU A 385 11.74 -20.32 -4.67
CA LEU A 385 12.35 -19.65 -3.52
C LEU A 385 12.68 -20.63 -2.39
N LYS A 386 11.74 -21.53 -2.06
CA LYS A 386 11.95 -22.58 -1.07
C LYS A 386 13.14 -23.48 -1.44
N HIS A 387 13.21 -23.93 -2.68
CA HIS A 387 14.30 -24.79 -3.15
C HIS A 387 15.67 -24.10 -3.02
N LEU A 388 15.78 -22.84 -3.46
CA LEU A 388 17.03 -22.07 -3.38
C LEU A 388 17.50 -21.85 -1.94
N LEU A 389 16.60 -21.51 -1.03
CA LEU A 389 16.97 -21.28 0.36
C LEU A 389 17.35 -22.58 1.09
N THR A 390 16.70 -23.69 0.77
CA THR A 390 17.06 -25.02 1.29
C THR A 390 18.43 -25.46 0.78
N ALA A 391 18.74 -25.24 -0.52
CA ALA A 391 20.04 -25.55 -1.09
C ALA A 391 21.18 -24.76 -0.41
N GLN A 392 20.99 -23.45 -0.20
CA GLN A 392 21.96 -22.61 0.51
C GLN A 392 22.20 -23.08 1.96
N GLN A 393 21.16 -23.48 2.69
CA GLN A 393 21.30 -24.01 4.05
C GLN A 393 22.13 -25.31 4.06
N ASN A 394 21.92 -26.19 3.11
CA ASN A 394 22.66 -27.46 3.00
C ASN A 394 24.15 -27.26 2.65
N GLU A 395 24.49 -26.21 1.88
CA GLU A 395 25.89 -25.85 1.58
C GLU A 395 26.62 -25.32 2.83
N ILE A 396 25.93 -24.52 3.66
CA ILE A 396 26.52 -23.97 4.89
C ILE A 396 26.73 -25.07 5.97
N VAL A 397 25.87 -26.08 5.99
CA VAL A 397 25.93 -27.20 6.97
C VAL A 397 26.95 -28.29 6.57
N LYS A 398 27.43 -28.34 5.31
CA LYS A 398 28.52 -29.23 4.92
C LYS A 398 29.85 -28.58 5.33
N PRO A 399 30.50 -29.00 6.44
CA PRO A 399 31.87 -28.57 6.70
C PRO A 399 32.78 -29.14 5.60
N ASN A 400 33.77 -28.36 5.19
CA ASN A 400 34.83 -28.78 4.27
C ASN A 400 35.30 -30.21 4.62
N ARG A 401 34.94 -31.18 3.78
CA ARG A 401 35.62 -32.46 3.75
C ARG A 401 36.77 -32.37 2.78
#